data_1b630c55e18d6e0ff2ee49dbc3839d64
#
_entry.id   1b630c55e18d6e0ff2ee49dbc3839d64
#
_cell.length_a   1.000
_cell.length_b   1.000
_cell.length_c   1.000
_cell.angle_alpha   90.00
_cell.angle_beta   90.00
_cell.angle_gamma   90.00
#
_symmetry.space_group_name_H-M   'P 1'
#
loop_
_entity.id
_entity.type
_entity.pdbx_description
1 polymer ?
#
loop_
_entity_poly.entity_id
_entity_poly.type
_entity_poly.pdbx_seq_one_letter_code
_entity_poly.pdbx_strand_id
1 'polypeptide(L)'
;MNATSVERRTAMRGFALTAALLSGLALAGCQTAPTGEFTNIDKAQGSAENISSLSAVIQRSPQDPEGYNVRGSAYGRGGQYQAALKDFDTAIQLNPNFYQAYSNRALIQRFLGDQAAALADYNRSVQINPDYDAAYIGRGNLYRKAGRIQEAFNDFQKAIQLDTTDARAYHNRGLIYQSQGQHAFAIEDFSTAISLAPDAAEPYNGRGLSYLAMNDEDNAFADINMAIKLDGKNAEAWSNQALIYERRGDKAKAAKSYREAVRLNPTYQPAKDGLARTSTG
;
A
#
# COMPACT_ATOMS: atom_id res chain seq x y z
N MET A 1 55.75 -12.81 -56.74
CA MET A 1 55.61 -13.88 -57.76
C MET A 1 54.25 -14.46 -57.61
N ASN A 2 53.45 -14.14 -58.60
CA ASN A 2 52.36 -14.88 -59.28
C ASN A 2 51.25 -15.50 -58.43
N ALA A 3 50.09 -14.95 -58.53
CA ALA A 3 49.04 -15.19 -59.54
C ALA A 3 48.32 -16.53 -59.26
N THR A 4 47.05 -16.71 -59.27
CA THR A 4 45.98 -16.27 -60.15
C THR A 4 44.61 -16.66 -59.56
N SER A 5 43.65 -15.79 -59.83
CA SER A 5 42.22 -15.96 -59.87
C SER A 5 41.69 -17.30 -60.41
N VAL A 6 40.50 -17.71 -59.93
CA VAL A 6 39.38 -18.13 -60.83
C VAL A 6 38.05 -17.99 -60.10
N GLU A 7 37.18 -17.17 -60.66
CA GLU A 7 35.73 -17.15 -60.47
C GLU A 7 35.08 -18.47 -60.87
N ARG A 8 34.00 -18.85 -60.20
CA ARG A 8 32.80 -19.40 -60.88
C ARG A 8 31.54 -19.18 -60.07
N ARG A 9 30.60 -18.55 -60.75
CA ARG A 9 29.19 -18.41 -60.43
C ARG A 9 28.50 -19.77 -60.37
N THR A 10 27.48 -19.90 -59.57
CA THR A 10 26.05 -20.24 -59.90
C THR A 10 25.41 -20.89 -58.67
N ALA A 11 24.34 -20.48 -58.20
CA ALA A 11 22.96 -20.74 -58.42
C ALA A 11 22.13 -20.49 -57.15
N MET A 12 21.19 -19.58 -57.25
CA MET A 12 20.10 -19.39 -56.32
C MET A 12 19.28 -20.68 -56.13
N ARG A 13 19.06 -21.06 -54.92
CA ARG A 13 17.88 -21.82 -54.51
C ARG A 13 17.38 -21.24 -53.22
N GLY A 14 16.18 -20.65 -53.27
CA GLY A 14 15.48 -20.11 -52.14
C GLY A 14 15.08 -21.19 -51.16
N PHE A 15 15.37 -20.93 -49.88
CA PHE A 15 14.72 -21.61 -48.77
C PHE A 15 13.93 -20.57 -48.00
N ALA A 16 12.61 -20.78 -48.01
CA ALA A 16 11.67 -20.04 -47.22
C ALA A 16 12.02 -20.26 -45.74
N LEU A 17 12.41 -19.18 -45.04
CA LEU A 17 12.44 -19.16 -43.56
C LEU A 17 11.00 -19.00 -43.07
N THR A 18 10.47 -20.09 -42.57
CA THR A 18 9.31 -20.04 -41.68
C THR A 18 9.73 -19.36 -40.38
N ALA A 19 9.25 -18.14 -40.18
CA ALA A 19 9.36 -17.43 -38.91
C ALA A 19 8.51 -18.16 -37.87
N ALA A 20 9.17 -18.91 -36.99
CA ALA A 20 8.54 -19.42 -35.77
C ALA A 20 8.33 -18.22 -34.84
N LEU A 21 7.08 -17.78 -34.71
CA LEU A 21 6.61 -16.89 -33.65
C LEU A 21 6.78 -17.61 -32.32
N LEU A 22 7.90 -17.34 -31.62
CA LEU A 22 8.04 -17.58 -30.20
C LEU A 22 7.13 -16.57 -29.50
N SER A 23 5.91 -17.00 -29.20
CA SER A 23 5.05 -16.34 -28.22
C SER A 23 5.72 -16.45 -26.86
N GLY A 24 6.47 -15.39 -26.51
CA GLY A 24 6.95 -15.20 -25.16
C GLY A 24 5.75 -15.09 -24.22
N LEU A 25 5.51 -16.13 -23.42
CA LEU A 25 4.69 -16.03 -22.23
C LEU A 25 5.41 -15.00 -21.33
N ALA A 26 4.92 -13.76 -21.35
CA ALA A 26 5.21 -12.81 -20.31
C ALA A 26 4.64 -13.42 -19.02
N LEU A 27 5.53 -13.96 -18.18
CA LEU A 27 5.25 -14.17 -16.77
C LEU A 27 4.89 -12.78 -16.23
N ALA A 28 3.58 -12.52 -16.11
CA ALA A 28 3.08 -11.40 -15.36
C ALA A 28 3.61 -11.60 -13.93
N GLY A 29 4.69 -10.87 -13.61
CA GLY A 29 5.19 -10.79 -12.24
C GLY A 29 4.01 -10.43 -11.35
N CYS A 30 3.91 -11.12 -10.23
CA CYS A 30 2.95 -10.78 -9.18
C CYS A 30 3.13 -9.29 -8.87
N GLN A 31 2.22 -8.45 -9.38
CA GLN A 31 2.12 -7.08 -8.93
C GLN A 31 1.79 -7.14 -7.45
N THR A 32 2.73 -6.71 -6.63
CA THR A 32 2.51 -6.46 -5.21
C THR A 32 1.28 -5.57 -5.07
N ALA A 33 0.35 -6.00 -4.21
CA ALA A 33 -0.91 -5.31 -4.00
C ALA A 33 -0.68 -3.83 -3.65
N PRO A 34 -1.53 -2.92 -4.15
CA PRO A 34 -1.42 -1.49 -3.87
C PRO A 34 -1.42 -1.20 -2.38
N THR A 35 -0.71 -0.15 -2.02
CA THR A 35 -0.25 0.28 -0.71
C THR A 35 -1.34 0.70 0.30
N GLY A 36 -2.61 0.61 -0.07
CA GLY A 36 -3.72 0.81 0.86
C GLY A 36 -3.89 -0.40 1.78
N GLU A 37 -3.82 -0.20 3.09
CA GLU A 37 -4.33 -1.17 4.06
C GLU A 37 -5.71 -1.60 3.61
N PHE A 38 -5.98 -2.81 3.20
CA PHE A 38 -7.26 -3.38 2.73
C PHE A 38 -8.44 -2.39 2.44
N THR A 39 -8.20 -1.09 2.46
CA THR A 39 -9.19 -0.04 2.24
C THR A 39 -9.57 0.12 0.77
N ASN A 40 -8.66 -0.24 -0.17
CA ASN A 40 -8.95 -0.51 -1.57
C ASN A 40 -8.90 -2.01 -1.81
N ILE A 41 -9.86 -2.71 -1.22
CA ILE A 41 -10.08 -4.12 -1.46
C ILE A 41 -10.34 -4.27 -2.96
N ASP A 42 -9.45 -4.93 -3.66
CA ASP A 42 -9.80 -5.49 -4.96
C ASP A 42 -10.89 -6.53 -4.70
N LYS A 43 -12.15 -6.09 -4.85
CA LYS A 43 -13.33 -6.91 -4.60
C LYS A 43 -13.32 -8.21 -5.42
N ALA A 44 -12.61 -8.22 -6.55
CA ALA A 44 -12.43 -9.40 -7.37
C ALA A 44 -11.61 -10.48 -6.65
N GLN A 45 -10.60 -10.09 -5.89
CA GLN A 45 -9.76 -11.05 -5.15
C GLN A 45 -10.48 -11.67 -3.94
N GLY A 46 -11.44 -10.96 -3.35
CA GLY A 46 -12.31 -11.46 -2.27
C GLY A 46 -13.65 -12.00 -2.77
N SER A 47 -13.84 -12.17 -4.08
CA SER A 47 -15.11 -12.63 -4.64
C SER A 47 -15.40 -14.11 -4.31
N ALA A 48 -16.68 -14.46 -4.34
CA ALA A 48 -17.10 -15.84 -4.09
C ALA A 48 -16.53 -16.82 -5.12
N GLU A 49 -16.39 -16.39 -6.37
CA GLU A 49 -15.81 -17.19 -7.46
C GLU A 49 -14.34 -17.48 -7.21
N ASN A 50 -13.57 -16.46 -6.78
CA ASN A 50 -12.16 -16.65 -6.45
C ASN A 50 -11.99 -17.58 -5.23
N ILE A 51 -12.77 -17.37 -4.17
CA ILE A 51 -12.77 -18.22 -2.98
C ILE A 51 -13.16 -19.66 -3.34
N SER A 52 -14.12 -19.86 -4.24
CA SER A 52 -14.52 -21.19 -4.73
C SER A 52 -13.37 -21.87 -5.49
N SER A 53 -12.70 -21.14 -6.37
CA SER A 53 -11.54 -21.64 -7.12
C SER A 53 -10.38 -22.04 -6.20
N LEU A 54 -10.07 -21.23 -5.21
CA LEU A 54 -9.06 -21.52 -4.19
C LEU A 54 -9.44 -22.72 -3.32
N SER A 55 -10.74 -22.90 -3.04
CA SER A 55 -11.25 -24.07 -2.31
C SER A 55 -11.07 -25.36 -3.11
N ALA A 56 -11.25 -25.31 -4.44
CA ALA A 56 -10.99 -26.46 -5.30
C ALA A 56 -9.49 -26.82 -5.36
N VAL A 57 -8.60 -25.83 -5.28
CA VAL A 57 -7.14 -26.07 -5.17
C VAL A 57 -6.82 -26.80 -3.86
N ILE A 58 -7.36 -26.33 -2.72
CA ILE A 58 -7.16 -26.97 -1.41
C ILE A 58 -7.69 -28.41 -1.40
N GLN A 59 -8.84 -28.68 -2.04
CA GLN A 59 -9.37 -30.05 -2.13
C GLN A 59 -8.42 -31.03 -2.84
N ARG A 60 -7.64 -30.53 -3.83
CA ARG A 60 -6.64 -31.35 -4.54
C ARG A 60 -5.35 -31.53 -3.74
N SER A 61 -5.01 -30.53 -2.91
CA SER A 61 -3.78 -30.50 -2.13
C SER A 61 -4.04 -30.08 -0.67
N PRO A 62 -4.75 -30.91 0.13
CA PRO A 62 -5.20 -30.49 1.46
C PRO A 62 -4.08 -30.36 2.50
N GLN A 63 -2.86 -30.79 2.18
CA GLN A 63 -1.68 -30.68 3.03
C GLN A 63 -0.76 -29.52 2.61
N ASP A 64 -1.16 -28.71 1.60
CA ASP A 64 -0.39 -27.57 1.17
C ASP A 64 -0.80 -26.32 2.00
N PRO A 65 0.09 -25.78 2.87
CA PRO A 65 -0.20 -24.60 3.67
C PRO A 65 -0.42 -23.33 2.83
N GLU A 66 0.19 -23.26 1.64
CA GLU A 66 0.07 -22.10 0.75
C GLU A 66 -1.38 -21.90 0.27
N GLY A 67 -2.07 -22.97 -0.07
CA GLY A 67 -3.49 -22.92 -0.48
C GLY A 67 -4.37 -22.24 0.58
N TYR A 68 -4.18 -22.59 1.84
CA TYR A 68 -4.92 -21.98 2.96
C TYR A 68 -4.50 -20.51 3.18
N ASN A 69 -3.21 -20.20 3.12
CA ASN A 69 -2.71 -18.83 3.26
C ASN A 69 -3.29 -17.90 2.17
N VAL A 70 -3.33 -18.35 0.92
CA VAL A 70 -3.89 -17.57 -0.20
C VAL A 70 -5.40 -17.39 -0.05
N ARG A 71 -6.14 -18.45 0.32
CA ARG A 71 -7.59 -18.35 0.54
C ARG A 71 -7.92 -17.51 1.77
N GLY A 72 -7.15 -17.62 2.84
CA GLY A 72 -7.26 -16.77 4.02
C GLY A 72 -7.08 -15.29 3.67
N SER A 73 -6.12 -14.98 2.81
CA SER A 73 -5.93 -13.61 2.30
C SER A 73 -7.12 -13.14 1.46
N ALA A 74 -7.70 -14.00 0.62
CA ALA A 74 -8.91 -13.69 -0.15
C ALA A 74 -10.12 -13.45 0.77
N TYR A 75 -10.32 -14.28 1.79
CA TYR A 75 -11.34 -14.05 2.83
C TYR A 75 -11.13 -12.71 3.55
N GLY A 76 -9.89 -12.38 3.91
CA GLY A 76 -9.55 -11.11 4.56
C GLY A 76 -9.94 -9.91 3.68
N ARG A 77 -9.61 -9.95 2.39
CA ARG A 77 -10.00 -8.91 1.41
C ARG A 77 -11.52 -8.83 1.22
N GLY A 78 -12.22 -9.94 1.32
CA GLY A 78 -13.68 -10.00 1.27
C GLY A 78 -14.37 -9.62 2.59
N GLY A 79 -13.63 -9.20 3.63
CA GLY A 79 -14.16 -8.85 4.95
C GLY A 79 -14.61 -10.06 5.78
N GLN A 80 -14.33 -11.28 5.33
CA GLN A 80 -14.71 -12.53 6.01
C GLN A 80 -13.61 -12.93 7.02
N TYR A 81 -13.36 -12.08 8.00
CA TYR A 81 -12.19 -12.14 8.88
C TYR A 81 -12.11 -13.46 9.68
N GLN A 82 -13.24 -14.00 10.14
CA GLN A 82 -13.22 -15.28 10.89
C GLN A 82 -12.83 -16.48 10.01
N ALA A 83 -13.27 -16.48 8.75
CA ALA A 83 -12.84 -17.49 7.79
C ALA A 83 -11.35 -17.36 7.44
N ALA A 84 -10.87 -16.13 7.31
CA ALA A 84 -9.46 -15.84 7.10
C ALA A 84 -8.58 -16.37 8.25
N LEU A 85 -8.95 -16.08 9.51
CA LEU A 85 -8.23 -16.59 10.69
C LEU A 85 -8.16 -18.12 10.69
N LYS A 86 -9.27 -18.80 10.42
CA LYS A 86 -9.30 -20.28 10.37
C LYS A 86 -8.34 -20.84 9.32
N ASP A 87 -8.28 -20.22 8.15
CA ASP A 87 -7.38 -20.67 7.09
C ASP A 87 -5.91 -20.40 7.45
N PHE A 88 -5.57 -19.25 8.03
CA PHE A 88 -4.22 -18.99 8.52
C PHE A 88 -3.82 -19.93 9.66
N ASP A 89 -4.72 -20.25 10.57
CA ASP A 89 -4.50 -21.25 11.62
C ASP A 89 -4.14 -22.60 11.02
N THR A 90 -4.89 -23.03 9.98
CA THR A 90 -4.61 -24.29 9.27
C THR A 90 -3.25 -24.23 8.55
N ALA A 91 -2.94 -23.13 7.88
CA ALA A 91 -1.64 -22.95 7.22
C ALA A 91 -0.48 -23.06 8.22
N ILE A 92 -0.61 -22.44 9.40
CA ILE A 92 0.38 -22.49 10.47
C ILE A 92 0.49 -23.88 11.10
N GLN A 93 -0.62 -24.61 11.26
CA GLN A 93 -0.60 -25.98 11.75
C GLN A 93 0.13 -26.92 10.78
N LEU A 94 -0.08 -26.74 9.47
CA LEU A 94 0.61 -27.53 8.44
C LEU A 94 2.09 -27.15 8.32
N ASN A 95 2.42 -25.88 8.48
CA ASN A 95 3.80 -25.37 8.47
C ASN A 95 4.03 -24.34 9.60
N PRO A 96 4.53 -24.75 10.77
CA PRO A 96 4.81 -23.84 11.90
C PRO A 96 5.89 -22.78 11.62
N ASN A 97 6.60 -22.87 10.49
CA ASN A 97 7.58 -21.88 10.06
C ASN A 97 7.08 -21.01 8.89
N PHE A 98 5.78 -21.00 8.64
CA PHE A 98 5.20 -20.21 7.54
C PHE A 98 5.00 -18.74 7.97
N TYR A 99 6.06 -17.96 7.89
CA TYR A 99 6.11 -16.57 8.36
C TYR A 99 5.06 -15.65 7.71
N GLN A 100 4.71 -15.87 6.43
CA GLN A 100 3.66 -15.10 5.76
C GLN A 100 2.29 -15.31 6.38
N ALA A 101 1.96 -16.56 6.75
CA ALA A 101 0.67 -16.86 7.39
C ALA A 101 0.54 -16.18 8.76
N TYR A 102 1.62 -16.12 9.56
CA TYR A 102 1.65 -15.33 10.79
C TYR A 102 1.40 -13.85 10.51
N SER A 103 2.12 -13.25 9.56
CA SER A 103 1.95 -11.84 9.22
C SER A 103 0.55 -11.50 8.70
N ASN A 104 -0.03 -12.38 7.87
CA ASN A 104 -1.38 -12.21 7.35
C ASN A 104 -2.43 -12.39 8.47
N ARG A 105 -2.25 -13.35 9.39
CA ARG A 105 -3.12 -13.50 10.54
C ARG A 105 -3.07 -12.30 11.46
N ALA A 106 -1.86 -11.78 11.73
CA ALA A 106 -1.65 -10.56 12.49
C ALA A 106 -2.41 -9.36 11.91
N LEU A 107 -2.41 -9.23 10.59
CA LEU A 107 -3.14 -8.15 9.92
C LEU A 107 -4.65 -8.26 10.19
N ILE A 108 -5.24 -9.46 10.11
CA ILE A 108 -6.66 -9.66 10.41
C ILE A 108 -6.96 -9.43 11.90
N GLN A 109 -6.12 -9.91 12.82
CA GLN A 109 -6.26 -9.67 14.26
C GLN A 109 -6.25 -8.17 14.56
N ARG A 110 -5.38 -7.39 13.91
CA ARG A 110 -5.33 -5.93 14.02
C ARG A 110 -6.65 -5.28 13.56
N PHE A 111 -7.26 -5.74 12.46
CA PHE A 111 -8.58 -5.27 12.01
C PHE A 111 -9.69 -5.60 12.99
N LEU A 112 -9.60 -6.73 13.64
CA LEU A 112 -10.56 -7.15 14.70
C LEU A 112 -10.30 -6.46 16.04
N GLY A 113 -9.22 -5.67 16.16
CA GLY A 113 -8.86 -4.94 17.37
C GLY A 113 -8.02 -5.74 18.36
N ASP A 114 -7.67 -7.00 18.06
CA ASP A 114 -6.78 -7.81 18.91
C ASP A 114 -5.31 -7.44 18.63
N GLN A 115 -4.91 -6.32 19.20
CA GLN A 115 -3.55 -5.80 19.02
C GLN A 115 -2.48 -6.70 19.67
N ALA A 116 -2.82 -7.40 20.76
CA ALA A 116 -1.89 -8.26 21.47
C ALA A 116 -1.55 -9.51 20.64
N ALA A 117 -2.58 -10.19 20.11
CA ALA A 117 -2.38 -11.33 19.21
C ALA A 117 -1.65 -10.92 17.93
N ALA A 118 -2.04 -9.79 17.33
CA ALA A 118 -1.37 -9.27 16.14
C ALA A 118 0.14 -9.01 16.38
N LEU A 119 0.50 -8.41 17.51
CA LEU A 119 1.90 -8.16 17.86
C LEU A 119 2.68 -9.48 18.05
N ALA A 120 2.08 -10.47 18.70
CA ALA A 120 2.69 -11.78 18.89
C ALA A 120 2.98 -12.46 17.53
N ASP A 121 2.03 -12.41 16.62
CA ASP A 121 2.17 -13.01 15.29
C ASP A 121 3.18 -12.27 14.41
N TYR A 122 3.20 -10.94 14.39
CA TYR A 122 4.25 -10.20 13.70
C TYR A 122 5.63 -10.50 14.27
N ASN A 123 5.78 -10.58 15.60
CA ASN A 123 7.03 -10.97 16.25
C ASN A 123 7.45 -12.39 15.80
N ARG A 124 6.52 -13.32 15.73
CA ARG A 124 6.81 -14.68 15.25
C ARG A 124 7.24 -14.67 13.79
N SER A 125 6.56 -13.90 12.95
CA SER A 125 6.92 -13.74 11.52
C SER A 125 8.35 -13.24 11.35
N VAL A 126 8.75 -12.15 12.01
CA VAL A 126 10.12 -11.61 11.91
C VAL A 126 11.17 -12.49 12.57
N GLN A 127 10.78 -13.30 13.57
CA GLN A 127 11.68 -14.30 14.17
C GLN A 127 11.99 -15.45 13.21
N ILE A 128 11.00 -15.91 12.46
CA ILE A 128 11.16 -16.99 11.48
C ILE A 128 11.92 -16.48 10.26
N ASN A 129 11.53 -15.32 9.73
CA ASN A 129 12.19 -14.68 8.60
C ASN A 129 12.50 -13.21 8.91
N PRO A 130 13.73 -12.89 9.33
CA PRO A 130 14.17 -11.52 9.63
C PRO A 130 14.25 -10.59 8.42
N ASP A 131 14.13 -11.14 7.20
CA ASP A 131 14.18 -10.37 5.96
C ASP A 131 12.81 -10.15 5.34
N TYR A 132 11.72 -10.43 6.08
CA TYR A 132 10.36 -10.21 5.60
C TYR A 132 9.87 -8.79 5.98
N ASP A 133 10.03 -7.84 5.06
CA ASP A 133 9.71 -6.42 5.20
C ASP A 133 8.26 -6.14 5.60
N ALA A 134 7.28 -6.85 5.01
CA ALA A 134 5.86 -6.67 5.28
C ALA A 134 5.49 -6.89 6.76
N ALA A 135 6.18 -7.79 7.47
CA ALA A 135 5.96 -8.01 8.90
C ALA A 135 6.46 -6.81 9.74
N TYR A 136 7.58 -6.19 9.35
CA TYR A 136 8.05 -4.96 10.00
C TYR A 136 7.09 -3.80 9.75
N ILE A 137 6.57 -3.63 8.54
CA ILE A 137 5.56 -2.59 8.23
C ILE A 137 4.31 -2.79 9.09
N GLY A 138 3.81 -4.03 9.17
CA GLY A 138 2.64 -4.38 9.98
C GLY A 138 2.85 -4.11 11.46
N ARG A 139 3.99 -4.53 12.02
CA ARG A 139 4.39 -4.32 13.42
C ARG A 139 4.63 -2.84 13.73
N GLY A 140 5.32 -2.14 12.85
CA GLY A 140 5.55 -0.70 12.95
C GLY A 140 4.23 0.09 13.03
N ASN A 141 3.23 -0.30 12.26
CA ASN A 141 1.89 0.30 12.34
C ASN A 141 1.21 0.05 13.70
N LEU A 142 1.36 -1.13 14.30
CA LEU A 142 0.89 -1.39 15.65
C LEU A 142 1.60 -0.50 16.67
N TYR A 143 2.92 -0.43 16.61
CA TYR A 143 3.72 0.40 17.49
C TYR A 143 3.34 1.88 17.39
N ARG A 144 3.18 2.41 16.16
CA ARG A 144 2.77 3.80 15.93
C ARG A 144 1.39 4.10 16.54
N LYS A 145 0.41 3.20 16.35
CA LYS A 145 -0.92 3.33 16.97
C LYS A 145 -0.88 3.26 18.50
N ALA A 146 0.04 2.50 19.05
CA ALA A 146 0.25 2.38 20.50
C ALA A 146 1.10 3.54 21.08
N GLY A 147 1.50 4.54 20.30
CA GLY A 147 2.36 5.64 20.72
C GLY A 147 3.84 5.25 20.92
N ARG A 148 4.23 4.04 20.54
CA ARG A 148 5.60 3.51 20.61
C ARG A 148 6.37 3.96 19.36
N ILE A 149 6.61 5.27 19.27
CA ILE A 149 7.08 5.93 18.05
C ILE A 149 8.47 5.48 17.63
N GLN A 150 9.38 5.27 18.60
CA GLN A 150 10.75 4.85 18.29
C GLN A 150 10.79 3.43 17.73
N GLU A 151 10.01 2.52 18.30
CA GLU A 151 9.94 1.15 17.79
C GLU A 151 9.29 1.11 16.40
N ALA A 152 8.26 1.92 16.17
CA ALA A 152 7.65 2.07 14.86
C ALA A 152 8.65 2.58 13.82
N PHE A 153 9.42 3.62 14.16
CA PHE A 153 10.46 4.16 13.30
C PHE A 153 11.51 3.12 12.93
N ASN A 154 12.01 2.36 13.93
CA ASN A 154 12.99 1.31 13.71
C ASN A 154 12.46 0.22 12.76
N ASP A 155 11.20 -0.17 12.91
CA ASP A 155 10.56 -1.17 12.06
C ASP A 155 10.40 -0.66 10.61
N PHE A 156 9.93 0.58 10.40
CA PHE A 156 9.85 1.15 9.05
C PHE A 156 11.22 1.34 8.42
N GLN A 157 12.23 1.76 9.22
CA GLN A 157 13.62 1.85 8.75
C GLN A 157 14.15 0.48 8.32
N LYS A 158 13.87 -0.58 9.10
CA LYS A 158 14.25 -1.96 8.75
C LYS A 158 13.54 -2.44 7.48
N ALA A 159 12.24 -2.16 7.35
CA ALA A 159 11.50 -2.50 6.14
C ALA A 159 12.10 -1.84 4.89
N ILE A 160 12.44 -0.55 4.96
CA ILE A 160 13.10 0.17 3.86
C ILE A 160 14.47 -0.42 3.52
N GLN A 161 15.24 -0.89 4.51
CA GLN A 161 16.52 -1.54 4.26
C GLN A 161 16.38 -2.90 3.56
N LEU A 162 15.28 -3.59 3.81
CA LEU A 162 14.99 -4.91 3.22
C LEU A 162 14.38 -4.80 1.81
N ASP A 163 13.45 -3.88 1.64
CA ASP A 163 12.81 -3.57 0.36
C ASP A 163 12.64 -2.07 0.19
N THR A 164 13.42 -1.49 -0.70
CA THR A 164 13.36 -0.06 -1.03
C THR A 164 12.21 0.29 -1.97
N THR A 165 11.40 -0.68 -2.39
CA THR A 165 10.30 -0.49 -3.35
C THR A 165 8.90 -0.50 -2.69
N ASP A 166 8.80 -0.78 -1.40
CA ASP A 166 7.52 -0.71 -0.69
C ASP A 166 7.18 0.73 -0.25
N ALA A 167 6.27 1.36 -0.98
CA ALA A 167 5.83 2.73 -0.71
C ALA A 167 5.26 2.93 0.71
N ARG A 168 4.69 1.86 1.31
CA ARG A 168 4.07 1.92 2.64
C ARG A 168 5.08 2.22 3.74
N ALA A 169 6.29 1.69 3.62
CA ALA A 169 7.34 1.92 4.61
C ALA A 169 7.75 3.40 4.65
N TYR A 170 7.97 4.01 3.48
CA TYR A 170 8.26 5.43 3.36
C TYR A 170 7.10 6.30 3.84
N HIS A 171 5.87 6.03 3.39
CA HIS A 171 4.70 6.76 3.84
C HIS A 171 4.59 6.78 5.38
N ASN A 172 4.70 5.62 6.01
CA ASN A 172 4.55 5.52 7.46
C ASN A 172 5.71 6.15 8.24
N ARG A 173 6.96 6.10 7.72
CA ARG A 173 8.08 6.82 8.32
C ARG A 173 7.93 8.32 8.13
N GLY A 174 7.45 8.76 6.97
CA GLY A 174 7.10 10.16 6.70
C GLY A 174 6.07 10.71 7.69
N LEU A 175 5.05 9.93 8.06
CA LEU A 175 4.07 10.31 9.10
C LEU A 175 4.75 10.48 10.48
N ILE A 176 5.77 9.69 10.81
CA ILE A 176 6.54 9.86 12.05
C ILE A 176 7.33 11.17 11.99
N TYR A 177 8.09 11.41 10.92
CA TYR A 177 8.82 12.67 10.73
C TYR A 177 7.89 13.88 10.83
N GLN A 178 6.73 13.82 10.18
CA GLN A 178 5.72 14.87 10.22
C GLN A 178 5.23 15.14 11.65
N SER A 179 4.93 14.08 12.42
CA SER A 179 4.48 14.21 13.80
C SER A 179 5.54 14.81 14.75
N GLN A 180 6.81 14.71 14.38
CA GLN A 180 7.96 15.28 15.07
C GLN A 180 8.34 16.69 14.58
N GLY A 181 7.54 17.26 13.65
CA GLY A 181 7.83 18.55 13.04
C GLY A 181 9.00 18.54 12.03
N GLN A 182 9.50 17.37 11.68
CA GLN A 182 10.61 17.17 10.74
C GLN A 182 10.10 17.17 9.30
N HIS A 183 9.45 18.26 8.88
CA HIS A 183 8.70 18.32 7.63
C HIS A 183 9.55 18.10 6.38
N ALA A 184 10.83 18.51 6.37
CA ALA A 184 11.72 18.27 5.25
C ALA A 184 11.93 16.76 4.99
N PHE A 185 12.24 15.99 6.04
CA PHE A 185 12.38 14.53 5.93
C PHE A 185 11.05 13.85 5.60
N ALA A 186 9.93 14.37 6.13
CA ALA A 186 8.61 13.87 5.76
C ALA A 186 8.32 14.05 4.27
N ILE A 187 8.65 15.21 3.69
CA ILE A 187 8.49 15.48 2.25
C ILE A 187 9.33 14.53 1.40
N GLU A 188 10.57 14.25 1.79
CA GLU A 188 11.43 13.29 1.08
C GLU A 188 10.81 11.89 1.07
N ASP A 189 10.36 11.41 2.22
CA ASP A 189 9.74 10.10 2.37
C ASP A 189 8.40 10.01 1.61
N PHE A 190 7.53 11.00 1.74
CA PHE A 190 6.28 11.03 0.96
C PHE A 190 6.54 11.12 -0.55
N SER A 191 7.58 11.85 -0.97
CA SER A 191 7.94 11.94 -2.39
C SER A 191 8.42 10.59 -2.94
N THR A 192 9.17 9.84 -2.15
CA THR A 192 9.57 8.48 -2.50
C THR A 192 8.33 7.56 -2.56
N ALA A 193 7.43 7.64 -1.57
CA ALA A 193 6.19 6.87 -1.58
C ALA A 193 5.32 7.18 -2.81
N ILE A 194 5.21 8.45 -3.22
CA ILE A 194 4.50 8.87 -4.44
C ILE A 194 5.18 8.34 -5.70
N SER A 195 6.50 8.35 -5.75
CA SER A 195 7.23 7.80 -6.91
C SER A 195 6.98 6.30 -7.08
N LEU A 196 6.89 5.56 -5.98
CA LEU A 196 6.64 4.11 -5.96
C LEU A 196 5.16 3.76 -6.17
N ALA A 197 4.24 4.59 -5.70
CA ALA A 197 2.79 4.39 -5.80
C ALA A 197 2.08 5.71 -6.14
N PRO A 198 2.10 6.15 -7.40
CA PRO A 198 1.58 7.46 -7.80
C PRO A 198 0.04 7.56 -7.75
N ASP A 199 -0.65 6.46 -7.59
CA ASP A 199 -2.11 6.36 -7.44
C ASP A 199 -2.58 6.30 -5.98
N ALA A 200 -1.66 6.28 -5.00
CA ALA A 200 -1.99 6.34 -3.58
C ALA A 200 -2.25 7.79 -3.14
N ALA A 201 -3.44 8.05 -2.59
CA ALA A 201 -3.85 9.40 -2.18
C ALA A 201 -3.15 9.90 -0.90
N GLU A 202 -2.90 8.99 0.04
CA GLU A 202 -2.41 9.31 1.38
C GLU A 202 -1.04 10.00 1.39
N PRO A 203 -0.02 9.58 0.61
CA PRO A 203 1.27 10.27 0.57
C PRO A 203 1.17 11.71 0.04
N TYR A 204 0.28 11.98 -0.91
CA TYR A 204 0.04 13.35 -1.39
C TYR A 204 -0.57 14.22 -0.29
N ASN A 205 -1.58 13.71 0.45
CA ASN A 205 -2.15 14.44 1.58
C ASN A 205 -1.10 14.71 2.67
N GLY A 206 -0.27 13.72 3.00
CA GLY A 206 0.82 13.86 3.98
C GLY A 206 1.85 14.90 3.54
N ARG A 207 2.31 14.85 2.27
CA ARG A 207 3.27 15.81 1.73
C ARG A 207 2.69 17.22 1.67
N GLY A 208 1.45 17.35 1.24
CA GLY A 208 0.73 18.62 1.21
C GLY A 208 0.66 19.27 2.59
N LEU A 209 0.36 18.52 3.65
CA LEU A 209 0.39 19.03 5.02
C LEU A 209 1.80 19.47 5.46
N SER A 210 2.84 18.74 5.06
CA SER A 210 4.21 19.12 5.38
C SER A 210 4.64 20.39 4.64
N TYR A 211 4.24 20.56 3.37
CA TYR A 211 4.43 21.82 2.65
C TYR A 211 3.68 22.99 3.32
N LEU A 212 2.44 22.75 3.77
CA LEU A 212 1.66 23.77 4.47
C LEU A 212 2.30 24.21 5.79
N ALA A 213 2.91 23.27 6.52
CA ALA A 213 3.66 23.58 7.74
C ALA A 213 4.94 24.38 7.46
N MET A 214 5.52 24.24 6.27
CA MET A 214 6.68 25.01 5.81
C MET A 214 6.29 26.32 5.09
N ASN A 215 4.99 26.69 5.10
CA ASN A 215 4.41 27.84 4.42
C ASN A 215 4.54 27.80 2.87
N ASP A 216 4.71 26.64 2.29
CA ASP A 216 4.66 26.42 0.85
C ASP A 216 3.23 26.05 0.44
N GLU A 217 2.38 27.07 0.35
CA GLU A 217 0.94 26.88 0.10
C GLU A 217 0.63 26.39 -1.32
N ASP A 218 1.47 26.72 -2.30
CA ASP A 218 1.21 26.34 -3.69
C ASP A 218 1.45 24.83 -3.92
N ASN A 219 2.57 24.31 -3.42
CA ASN A 219 2.83 22.87 -3.44
C ASN A 219 1.84 22.09 -2.54
N ALA A 220 1.49 22.64 -1.38
CA ALA A 220 0.47 22.07 -0.52
C ALA A 220 -0.88 21.93 -1.23
N PHE A 221 -1.31 22.99 -1.92
CA PHE A 221 -2.58 23.00 -2.65
C PHE A 221 -2.59 22.01 -3.82
N ALA A 222 -1.49 21.92 -4.57
CA ALA A 222 -1.36 20.96 -5.66
C ALA A 222 -1.47 19.52 -5.17
N ASP A 223 -0.75 19.18 -4.11
CA ASP A 223 -0.74 17.83 -3.53
C ASP A 223 -2.09 17.44 -2.91
N ILE A 224 -2.70 18.34 -2.13
CA ILE A 224 -4.01 18.08 -1.52
C ILE A 224 -5.10 17.91 -2.59
N ASN A 225 -5.07 18.68 -3.68
CA ASN A 225 -5.98 18.47 -4.80
C ASN A 225 -5.74 17.13 -5.51
N MET A 226 -4.48 16.69 -5.61
CA MET A 226 -4.18 15.36 -6.16
C MET A 226 -4.72 14.26 -5.24
N ALA A 227 -4.56 14.38 -3.92
CA ALA A 227 -5.14 13.45 -2.96
C ALA A 227 -6.66 13.34 -3.10
N ILE A 228 -7.37 14.47 -3.22
CA ILE A 228 -8.82 14.50 -3.45
C ILE A 228 -9.20 13.88 -4.80
N LYS A 229 -8.41 14.11 -5.85
CA LYS A 229 -8.65 13.53 -7.18
C LYS A 229 -8.52 12.00 -7.15
N LEU A 230 -7.55 11.48 -6.42
CA LEU A 230 -7.29 10.04 -6.28
C LEU A 230 -8.30 9.38 -5.33
N ASP A 231 -8.62 10.04 -4.20
CA ASP A 231 -9.65 9.60 -3.27
C ASP A 231 -10.58 10.76 -2.86
N GLY A 232 -11.64 10.93 -3.61
CA GLY A 232 -12.68 11.95 -3.33
C GLY A 232 -13.46 11.73 -2.05
N LYS A 233 -13.28 10.59 -1.35
CA LYS A 233 -13.92 10.29 -0.07
C LYS A 233 -13.03 10.59 1.13
N ASN A 234 -11.82 11.06 0.91
CA ASN A 234 -10.89 11.42 1.98
C ASN A 234 -11.30 12.73 2.65
N ALA A 235 -12.01 12.63 3.79
CA ALA A 235 -12.48 13.78 4.56
C ALA A 235 -11.33 14.67 5.06
N GLU A 236 -10.17 14.08 5.36
CA GLU A 236 -9.00 14.82 5.81
C GLU A 236 -8.44 15.71 4.69
N ALA A 237 -8.31 15.20 3.47
CA ALA A 237 -7.84 15.96 2.33
C ALA A 237 -8.78 17.14 2.02
N TRP A 238 -10.10 16.95 2.09
CA TRP A 238 -11.07 18.03 1.96
C TRP A 238 -10.92 19.09 3.05
N SER A 239 -10.69 18.68 4.30
CA SER A 239 -10.45 19.60 5.42
C SER A 239 -9.13 20.39 5.23
N ASN A 240 -8.10 19.74 4.72
CA ASN A 240 -6.81 20.38 4.46
C ASN A 240 -6.89 21.38 3.30
N GLN A 241 -7.66 21.05 2.25
CA GLN A 241 -7.95 22.01 1.17
C GLN A 241 -8.69 23.24 1.73
N ALA A 242 -9.66 23.04 2.61
CA ALA A 242 -10.39 24.11 3.23
C ALA A 242 -9.48 25.03 4.06
N LEU A 243 -8.52 24.45 4.81
CA LEU A 243 -7.55 25.20 5.58
C LEU A 243 -6.69 26.11 4.68
N ILE A 244 -6.29 25.66 3.49
CA ILE A 244 -5.56 26.49 2.54
C ILE A 244 -6.44 27.64 2.02
N TYR A 245 -7.69 27.37 1.66
CA TYR A 245 -8.61 28.46 1.28
C TYR A 245 -8.83 29.47 2.39
N GLU A 246 -8.94 28.99 3.65
CA GLU A 246 -9.07 29.86 4.83
C GLU A 246 -7.85 30.77 4.99
N ARG A 247 -6.61 30.24 4.85
CA ARG A 247 -5.37 31.02 4.86
C ARG A 247 -5.30 32.06 3.73
N ARG A 248 -5.80 31.71 2.55
CA ARG A 248 -5.90 32.62 1.39
C ARG A 248 -7.03 33.66 1.50
N GLY A 249 -7.80 33.64 2.59
CA GLY A 249 -8.93 34.54 2.81
C GLY A 249 -10.22 34.19 2.06
N ASP A 250 -10.23 33.10 1.29
CA ASP A 250 -11.43 32.63 0.56
C ASP A 250 -12.34 31.81 1.47
N LYS A 251 -13.04 32.52 2.37
CA LYS A 251 -13.93 31.87 3.34
C LYS A 251 -15.05 31.07 2.67
N ALA A 252 -15.53 31.50 1.50
CA ALA A 252 -16.62 30.82 0.80
C ALA A 252 -16.19 29.42 0.31
N LYS A 253 -15.00 29.32 -0.33
CA LYS A 253 -14.44 28.03 -0.75
C LYS A 253 -14.02 27.19 0.46
N ALA A 254 -13.44 27.78 1.49
CA ALA A 254 -13.11 27.08 2.72
C ALA A 254 -14.36 26.41 3.34
N ALA A 255 -15.45 27.17 3.53
CA ALA A 255 -16.70 26.65 4.05
C ALA A 255 -17.29 25.50 3.20
N LYS A 256 -17.15 25.58 1.86
CA LYS A 256 -17.58 24.51 0.95
C LYS A 256 -16.78 23.23 1.17
N SER A 257 -15.46 23.30 1.22
CA SER A 257 -14.58 22.15 1.41
C SER A 257 -14.71 21.55 2.83
N TYR A 258 -14.84 22.37 3.88
CA TYR A 258 -15.13 21.87 5.23
C TYR A 258 -16.47 21.15 5.31
N ARG A 259 -17.52 21.67 4.63
CA ARG A 259 -18.83 21.01 4.58
C ARG A 259 -18.74 19.64 3.93
N GLU A 260 -17.96 19.51 2.87
CA GLU A 260 -17.73 18.22 2.23
C GLU A 260 -16.96 17.26 3.16
N ALA A 261 -15.93 17.73 3.85
CA ALA A 261 -15.22 16.93 4.86
C ALA A 261 -16.16 16.43 5.98
N VAL A 262 -17.04 17.29 6.51
CA VAL A 262 -18.03 16.93 7.54
C VAL A 262 -19.07 15.95 6.99
N ARG A 263 -19.50 16.11 5.72
CA ARG A 263 -20.40 15.17 5.05
C ARG A 263 -19.80 13.77 4.95
N LEU A 264 -18.52 13.68 4.62
CA LEU A 264 -17.79 12.41 4.48
C LEU A 264 -17.47 11.77 5.85
N ASN A 265 -17.08 12.58 6.82
CA ASN A 265 -16.83 12.14 8.20
C ASN A 265 -17.42 13.12 9.21
N PRO A 266 -18.67 12.88 9.68
CA PRO A 266 -19.36 13.76 10.62
C PRO A 266 -18.68 13.89 12.01
N THR A 267 -17.76 12.99 12.33
CA THR A 267 -17.03 13.00 13.60
C THR A 267 -15.66 13.68 13.51
N TYR A 268 -15.23 14.09 12.31
CA TYR A 268 -13.92 14.69 12.10
C TYR A 268 -13.87 16.13 12.62
N GLN A 269 -13.34 16.29 13.82
CA GLN A 269 -13.39 17.54 14.59
C GLN A 269 -12.71 18.72 13.87
N PRO A 270 -11.51 18.59 13.22
CA PRO A 270 -10.90 19.71 12.51
C PRO A 270 -11.79 20.33 11.43
N ALA A 271 -12.56 19.52 10.69
CA ALA A 271 -13.48 20.02 9.68
C ALA A 271 -14.70 20.73 10.30
N LYS A 272 -15.23 20.24 11.43
CA LYS A 272 -16.33 20.87 12.15
C LYS A 272 -15.93 22.25 12.67
N ASP A 273 -14.75 22.34 13.28
CA ASP A 273 -14.23 23.59 13.82
C ASP A 273 -13.96 24.61 12.71
N GLY A 274 -13.37 24.15 11.58
CA GLY A 274 -13.14 24.96 10.40
C GLY A 274 -14.45 25.47 9.78
N LEU A 275 -15.47 24.63 9.69
CA LEU A 275 -16.77 25.00 9.18
C LEU A 275 -17.43 26.08 10.08
N ALA A 276 -17.35 25.92 11.40
CA ALA A 276 -17.87 26.91 12.34
C ALA A 276 -17.21 28.27 12.15
N ARG A 277 -15.86 28.33 12.02
CA ARG A 277 -15.12 29.58 11.80
C ARG A 277 -15.46 30.27 10.49
N THR A 278 -15.75 29.49 9.44
CA THR A 278 -15.97 30.01 8.08
C THR A 278 -17.43 30.30 7.75
N SER A 279 -18.38 29.82 8.57
CA SER A 279 -19.83 30.01 8.38
C SER A 279 -20.39 31.27 9.07
N THR A 280 -19.61 31.95 9.92
CA THR A 280 -20.03 33.12 10.73
C THR A 280 -19.60 34.46 10.09
N GLY A 281 -19.38 34.51 8.78
CA GLY A 281 -18.98 35.72 8.05
C GLY A 281 -19.96 36.14 7.00
#